data_7fcec16d5f6202ae316acb3ca1c3bbf1
#
_entry.id   7fcec16d5f6202ae316acb3ca1c3bbf1
#
_cell.length_a   1.000
_cell.length_b   1.000
_cell.length_c   1.000
_cell.angle_alpha   90.00
_cell.angle_beta   90.00
_cell.angle_gamma   90.00
#
_symmetry.space_group_name_H-M   'P 1'
#
loop_
_entity.id
_entity.type
_entity.pdbx_description
1 polymer ?
#
loop_
_entity_poly.entity_id
_entity_poly.type
_entity_poly.pdbx_seq_one_letter_code
_entity_poly.pdbx_strand_id
1 'polypeptide(L)'
;MGHRAAELKWGVEQRLEFIEFRLFWEGGVNRADIIEMFDVSVPQASKDLTLYQERAPNNAIYDKSAKRYVAGDHFQPCFLKPDPAAYLNQLRTVSEGILDRSHAWIGESLPYDAAPTPVRGVNAQILRSVTAAIRQSRAIEIRYQSLSRPEPRWRWIAPHAIGFDGFRWHARAYCEIDRTFKDFLLSRMLETRGTKPSEVAPDADADWHEFVTEAAP
;
A
#
# COMPACT_ATOMS: atom_id res chain seq x y z
N MET A 1 -1.49 6.76 42.22
CA MET A 1 -0.28 7.23 41.52
C MET A 1 -0.17 6.45 40.23
N GLY A 2 -0.65 7.06 39.12
CA GLY A 2 -0.63 6.41 37.82
C GLY A 2 0.79 6.35 37.25
N HIS A 3 1.28 5.17 37.02
CA HIS A 3 2.47 4.98 36.20
C HIS A 3 2.14 5.44 34.77
N ARG A 4 2.65 6.60 34.39
CA ARG A 4 2.72 7.01 32.99
C ARG A 4 3.54 5.93 32.27
N ALA A 5 2.89 5.10 31.46
CA ALA A 5 3.58 4.18 30.58
C ALA A 5 4.59 5.00 29.77
N ALA A 6 5.87 4.68 29.88
CA ALA A 6 6.91 5.36 29.10
C ALA A 6 6.57 5.22 27.64
N GLU A 7 6.49 6.36 26.96
CA GLU A 7 6.22 6.45 25.52
C GLU A 7 7.30 5.65 24.77
N LEU A 8 6.90 4.64 24.03
CA LEU A 8 7.82 3.80 23.28
C LEU A 8 8.39 4.59 22.11
N LYS A 9 9.67 4.36 21.79
CA LYS A 9 10.25 4.90 20.55
C LYS A 9 9.55 4.20 19.36
N TRP A 10 9.23 4.94 18.32
CA TRP A 10 8.54 4.46 17.11
C TRP A 10 9.05 3.11 16.59
N GLY A 11 10.37 2.92 16.46
CA GLY A 11 10.93 1.65 15.97
C GLY A 11 10.74 0.46 16.92
N VAL A 12 10.57 0.70 18.23
CA VAL A 12 10.20 -0.36 19.18
C VAL A 12 8.73 -0.72 19.01
N GLU A 13 7.86 0.27 18.90
CA GLU A 13 6.42 0.11 18.73
C GLU A 13 6.11 -0.71 17.47
N GLN A 14 6.76 -0.40 16.34
CA GLN A 14 6.64 -1.16 15.10
C GLN A 14 7.05 -2.64 15.26
N ARG A 15 8.08 -2.94 16.04
CA ARG A 15 8.47 -4.33 16.27
C ARG A 15 7.52 -5.07 17.22
N LEU A 16 6.92 -4.39 18.20
CA LEU A 16 5.88 -4.96 19.03
C LEU A 16 4.60 -5.22 18.24
N GLU A 17 4.21 -4.31 17.36
CA GLU A 17 3.08 -4.46 16.45
C GLU A 17 3.30 -5.64 15.47
N PHE A 18 4.51 -5.79 14.93
CA PHE A 18 4.88 -6.95 14.10
C PHE A 18 4.80 -8.28 14.87
N ILE A 19 5.30 -8.34 16.11
CA ILE A 19 5.17 -9.53 16.97
C ILE A 19 3.69 -9.89 17.09
N GLU A 20 2.85 -8.90 17.36
CA GLU A 20 1.41 -9.10 17.53
C GLU A 20 0.72 -9.49 16.23
N PHE A 21 1.13 -8.93 15.09
CA PHE A 21 0.66 -9.31 13.76
C PHE A 21 0.92 -10.79 13.48
N ARG A 22 2.14 -11.27 13.75
CA ARG A 22 2.53 -12.66 13.52
C ARG A 22 1.78 -13.62 14.45
N LEU A 23 1.58 -13.23 15.73
CA LEU A 23 0.79 -14.00 16.67
C LEU A 23 -0.68 -14.09 16.25
N PHE A 24 -1.27 -12.96 15.82
CA PHE A 24 -2.68 -12.88 15.48
C PHE A 24 -3.02 -13.61 14.18
N TRP A 25 -2.28 -13.35 13.10
CA TRP A 25 -2.61 -13.87 11.78
C TRP A 25 -1.96 -15.21 11.45
N GLU A 26 -0.79 -15.50 12.01
CA GLU A 26 0.00 -16.69 11.67
C GLU A 26 0.20 -17.65 12.85
N GLY A 27 -0.40 -17.33 13.98
CA GLY A 27 -0.39 -18.16 15.18
C GLY A 27 0.95 -18.26 15.89
N GLY A 28 1.98 -17.51 15.48
CA GLY A 28 3.25 -17.51 16.18
C GLY A 28 4.38 -16.73 15.54
N VAL A 29 5.40 -16.43 16.36
CA VAL A 29 6.58 -15.65 15.99
C VAL A 29 7.82 -16.18 16.69
N ASN A 30 8.97 -16.06 16.06
CA ASN A 30 10.26 -16.36 16.67
C ASN A 30 11.25 -15.18 16.51
N ARG A 31 12.44 -15.30 17.11
CA ARG A 31 13.47 -14.25 17.01
C ARG A 31 13.98 -14.01 15.60
N ALA A 32 14.08 -15.07 14.79
CA ALA A 32 14.56 -14.96 13.44
C ALA A 32 13.64 -14.09 12.60
N ASP A 33 12.32 -14.19 12.80
CA ASP A 33 11.33 -13.38 12.10
C ASP A 33 11.55 -11.87 12.34
N ILE A 34 11.87 -11.50 13.58
CA ILE A 34 12.11 -10.09 13.96
C ILE A 34 13.45 -9.60 13.38
N ILE A 35 14.48 -10.45 13.43
CA ILE A 35 15.80 -10.13 12.89
C ILE A 35 15.71 -9.92 11.38
N GLU A 36 15.05 -10.82 10.68
CA GLU A 36 14.88 -10.76 9.23
C GLU A 36 14.09 -9.53 8.78
N MET A 37 13.00 -9.21 9.49
CA MET A 37 12.13 -8.08 9.12
C MET A 37 12.75 -6.71 9.41
N PHE A 38 13.50 -6.57 10.49
CA PHE A 38 13.95 -5.25 10.98
C PHE A 38 15.47 -5.06 10.96
N ASP A 39 16.23 -6.06 10.50
CA ASP A 39 17.71 -6.06 10.50
C ASP A 39 18.29 -5.69 11.89
N VAL A 40 17.70 -6.25 12.96
CA VAL A 40 18.16 -6.02 14.34
C VAL A 40 19.01 -7.16 14.84
N SER A 41 19.83 -6.87 15.86
CA SER A 41 20.66 -7.91 16.49
C SER A 41 19.84 -8.93 17.29
N VAL A 42 20.40 -10.15 17.48
CA VAL A 42 19.80 -11.20 18.32
C VAL A 42 19.45 -10.71 19.75
N PRO A 43 20.33 -9.95 20.45
CA PRO A 43 19.99 -9.38 21.74
C PRO A 43 18.81 -8.41 21.69
N GLN A 44 18.70 -7.60 20.60
CA GLN A 44 17.59 -6.68 20.45
C GLN A 44 16.27 -7.41 20.24
N ALA A 45 16.22 -8.38 19.32
CA ALA A 45 15.01 -9.19 19.10
C ALA A 45 14.56 -9.93 20.38
N SER A 46 15.52 -10.40 21.19
CA SER A 46 15.19 -11.01 22.49
C SER A 46 14.59 -10.02 23.49
N LYS A 47 15.13 -8.79 23.52
CA LYS A 47 14.58 -7.71 24.36
C LYS A 47 13.17 -7.31 23.92
N ASP A 48 12.91 -7.25 22.61
CA ASP A 48 11.61 -6.89 22.08
C ASP A 48 10.54 -7.96 22.44
N LEU A 49 10.88 -9.25 22.36
CA LEU A 49 9.98 -10.32 22.80
C LEU A 49 9.72 -10.29 24.32
N THR A 50 10.75 -10.02 25.12
CA THR A 50 10.58 -9.85 26.58
C THR A 50 9.69 -8.65 26.88
N LEU A 51 9.97 -7.51 26.24
CA LEU A 51 9.18 -6.30 26.39
C LEU A 51 7.71 -6.51 25.97
N TYR A 52 7.48 -7.25 24.87
CA TYR A 52 6.14 -7.60 24.45
C TYR A 52 5.40 -8.40 25.54
N GLN A 53 6.04 -9.44 26.11
CA GLN A 53 5.45 -10.23 27.19
C GLN A 53 5.17 -9.42 28.47
N GLU A 54 6.02 -8.44 28.78
CA GLU A 54 5.80 -7.53 29.90
C GLU A 54 4.60 -6.58 29.67
N ARG A 55 4.40 -6.11 28.42
CA ARG A 55 3.35 -5.16 28.05
C ARG A 55 2.02 -5.83 27.75
N ALA A 56 2.04 -7.04 27.23
CA ALA A 56 0.88 -7.85 26.89
C ALA A 56 0.98 -9.24 27.56
N PRO A 57 0.85 -9.33 28.89
CA PRO A 57 0.97 -10.58 29.63
C PRO A 57 -0.02 -11.62 29.11
N ASN A 58 0.44 -12.85 28.93
CA ASN A 58 -0.31 -14.00 28.41
C ASN A 58 -0.68 -13.95 26.91
N ASN A 59 -0.34 -12.90 26.19
CA ASN A 59 -0.54 -12.86 24.73
C ASN A 59 0.44 -13.77 23.99
N ALA A 60 1.68 -13.94 24.49
CA ALA A 60 2.70 -14.76 23.85
C ALA A 60 3.22 -15.83 24.81
N ILE A 61 3.00 -17.10 24.49
CA ILE A 61 3.44 -18.27 25.25
C ILE A 61 4.53 -18.98 24.46
N TYR A 62 5.66 -19.31 25.11
CA TYR A 62 6.73 -20.02 24.42
C TYR A 62 6.41 -21.51 24.30
N ASP A 63 6.20 -21.98 23.07
CA ASP A 63 6.08 -23.40 22.76
C ASP A 63 7.47 -24.02 22.57
N LYS A 64 7.86 -24.88 23.50
CA LYS A 64 9.17 -25.57 23.48
C LYS A 64 9.27 -26.58 22.34
N SER A 65 8.16 -27.18 21.93
CA SER A 65 8.11 -28.17 20.84
C SER A 65 8.27 -27.48 19.47
N ALA A 66 7.53 -26.42 19.25
CA ALA A 66 7.61 -25.62 18.02
C ALA A 66 8.78 -24.62 18.01
N LYS A 67 9.46 -24.41 19.16
CA LYS A 67 10.56 -23.44 19.38
C LYS A 67 10.20 -22.01 18.94
N ARG A 68 8.95 -21.60 19.18
CA ARG A 68 8.41 -20.29 18.82
C ARG A 68 7.45 -19.79 19.89
N TYR A 69 7.17 -18.51 19.88
CA TYR A 69 6.08 -17.95 20.66
C TYR A 69 4.78 -18.15 19.90
N VAL A 70 3.74 -18.59 20.60
CA VAL A 70 2.39 -18.78 20.06
C VAL A 70 1.40 -17.89 20.78
N ALA A 71 0.26 -17.60 20.15
CA ALA A 71 -0.81 -16.84 20.78
C ALA A 71 -1.38 -17.62 21.99
N GLY A 72 -1.55 -16.95 23.12
CA GLY A 72 -2.20 -17.53 24.30
C GLY A 72 -3.71 -17.61 24.14
N ASP A 73 -4.36 -18.44 24.96
CA ASP A 73 -5.81 -18.71 24.91
C ASP A 73 -6.68 -17.44 25.09
N HIS A 74 -6.16 -16.43 25.73
CA HIS A 74 -6.84 -15.14 25.99
C HIS A 74 -6.17 -13.98 25.26
N PHE A 75 -5.61 -14.26 24.09
CA PHE A 75 -4.92 -13.26 23.28
C PHE A 75 -5.82 -12.06 22.96
N GLN A 76 -5.33 -10.87 23.28
CA GLN A 76 -6.00 -9.61 22.95
C GLN A 76 -4.98 -8.61 22.37
N PRO A 77 -5.16 -8.13 21.12
CA PRO A 77 -4.25 -7.17 20.53
C PRO A 77 -4.13 -5.89 21.36
N CYS A 78 -2.90 -5.45 21.62
CA CYS A 78 -2.57 -4.23 22.37
C CYS A 78 -1.89 -3.18 21.50
N PHE A 79 -1.15 -3.60 20.49
CA PHE A 79 -0.36 -2.76 19.58
C PHE A 79 -0.94 -2.77 18.17
N LEU A 80 -1.44 -3.93 17.73
CA LEU A 80 -2.06 -4.11 16.42
C LEU A 80 -3.54 -3.71 16.46
N LYS A 81 -3.99 -2.99 15.44
CA LYS A 81 -5.41 -2.91 15.09
C LYS A 81 -5.67 -3.90 13.96
N PRO A 82 -6.20 -5.11 14.24
CA PRO A 82 -6.39 -6.11 13.20
C PRO A 82 -7.33 -5.60 12.10
N ASP A 83 -6.82 -5.56 10.88
CA ASP A 83 -7.57 -5.18 9.69
C ASP A 83 -7.51 -6.32 8.67
N PRO A 84 -8.62 -7.06 8.47
CA PRO A 84 -8.68 -8.15 7.50
C PRO A 84 -8.39 -7.68 6.06
N ALA A 85 -8.81 -6.47 5.69
CA ALA A 85 -8.58 -5.95 4.34
C ALA A 85 -7.09 -5.67 4.11
N ALA A 86 -6.40 -5.10 5.11
CA ALA A 86 -4.96 -4.87 5.06
C ALA A 86 -4.18 -6.19 4.96
N TYR A 87 -4.55 -7.22 5.75
CA TYR A 87 -3.94 -8.54 5.68
C TYR A 87 -4.12 -9.20 4.30
N LEU A 88 -5.35 -9.24 3.79
CA LEU A 88 -5.67 -9.83 2.49
C LEU A 88 -4.99 -9.09 1.32
N ASN A 89 -4.85 -7.77 1.42
CA ASN A 89 -4.09 -6.99 0.45
C ASN A 89 -2.60 -7.33 0.48
N GLN A 90 -1.98 -7.51 1.65
CA GLN A 90 -0.60 -7.96 1.74
C GLN A 90 -0.44 -9.37 1.14
N LEU A 91 -1.34 -10.31 1.50
CA LEU A 91 -1.32 -11.66 0.94
C LEU A 91 -1.38 -11.64 -0.58
N ARG A 92 -2.29 -10.86 -1.16
CA ARG A 92 -2.44 -10.70 -2.60
C ARG A 92 -1.18 -10.13 -3.24
N THR A 93 -0.67 -9.00 -2.73
CA THR A 93 0.46 -8.31 -3.34
C THR A 93 1.76 -9.12 -3.28
N VAL A 94 1.96 -9.90 -2.22
CA VAL A 94 3.08 -10.84 -2.10
C VAL A 94 2.91 -12.02 -3.05
N SER A 95 1.72 -12.61 -3.10
CA SER A 95 1.44 -13.79 -3.94
C SER A 95 1.49 -13.48 -5.44
N GLU A 96 1.11 -12.26 -5.83
CA GLU A 96 1.20 -11.75 -7.21
C GLU A 96 2.61 -11.23 -7.58
N GLY A 97 3.57 -11.26 -6.64
CA GLY A 97 4.93 -10.77 -6.85
C GLY A 97 5.03 -9.25 -7.02
N ILE A 98 4.01 -8.49 -6.60
CA ILE A 98 4.00 -7.02 -6.62
C ILE A 98 4.84 -6.46 -5.48
N LEU A 99 4.78 -7.11 -4.31
CA LEU A 99 5.56 -6.78 -3.13
C LEU A 99 6.53 -7.92 -2.82
N ASP A 100 7.81 -7.58 -2.62
CA ASP A 100 8.80 -8.55 -2.15
C ASP A 100 8.47 -8.99 -0.72
N ARG A 101 8.65 -10.26 -0.41
CA ARG A 101 8.42 -10.83 0.91
C ARG A 101 9.17 -10.12 2.04
N SER A 102 10.38 -9.70 1.75
CA SER A 102 11.21 -8.96 2.72
C SER A 102 10.61 -7.61 3.15
N HIS A 103 9.62 -7.11 2.42
CA HIS A 103 8.89 -5.88 2.74
C HIS A 103 7.46 -6.11 3.25
N ALA A 104 7.07 -7.38 3.42
CA ALA A 104 5.74 -7.74 3.93
C ALA A 104 5.86 -8.38 5.32
N TRP A 105 4.88 -8.12 6.16
CA TRP A 105 4.84 -8.74 7.49
C TRP A 105 4.40 -10.21 7.48
N ILE A 106 3.87 -10.68 6.36
CA ILE A 106 3.48 -12.07 6.15
C ILE A 106 4.73 -12.92 5.98
N GLY A 107 4.91 -13.90 6.84
CA GLY A 107 6.03 -14.84 6.79
C GLY A 107 5.74 -16.06 5.93
N GLU A 108 4.64 -16.74 6.19
CA GLU A 108 4.23 -17.92 5.43
C GLU A 108 3.01 -17.59 4.58
N SER A 109 3.15 -17.67 3.25
CA SER A 109 2.01 -17.43 2.37
C SER A 109 1.04 -18.60 2.45
N LEU A 110 -0.22 -18.27 2.74
CA LEU A 110 -1.30 -19.21 2.55
C LEU A 110 -1.43 -19.55 1.05
N PRO A 111 -1.95 -20.74 0.70
CA PRO A 111 -2.37 -21.01 -0.66
C PRO A 111 -3.31 -19.90 -1.13
N TYR A 112 -2.94 -19.24 -2.22
CA TYR A 112 -3.68 -18.13 -2.79
C TYR A 112 -3.88 -18.39 -4.28
N ASP A 113 -5.09 -18.23 -4.74
CA ASP A 113 -5.44 -18.28 -6.16
C ASP A 113 -6.30 -17.05 -6.50
N ALA A 114 -6.01 -16.45 -7.62
CA ALA A 114 -6.76 -15.32 -8.16
C ALA A 114 -7.10 -15.58 -9.62
N ALA A 115 -8.29 -15.17 -10.03
CA ALA A 115 -8.63 -15.16 -11.44
C ALA A 115 -7.58 -14.33 -12.22
N PRO A 116 -7.01 -14.85 -13.32
CA PRO A 116 -6.01 -14.14 -14.10
C PRO A 116 -6.60 -12.83 -14.62
N THR A 117 -6.11 -11.73 -14.07
CA THR A 117 -6.47 -10.39 -14.54
C THR A 117 -5.39 -9.90 -15.49
N PRO A 118 -5.71 -9.51 -16.73
CA PRO A 118 -4.74 -8.97 -17.66
C PRO A 118 -4.12 -7.68 -17.10
N VAL A 119 -2.92 -7.75 -16.55
CA VAL A 119 -2.18 -6.59 -16.05
C VAL A 119 -1.35 -6.02 -17.19
N ARG A 120 -1.71 -4.83 -17.68
CA ARG A 120 -0.79 -4.05 -18.53
C ARG A 120 0.06 -3.18 -17.63
N GLY A 121 1.36 -3.40 -17.68
CA GLY A 121 2.32 -2.62 -16.90
C GLY A 121 2.22 -1.11 -17.21
N VAL A 122 2.43 -0.30 -16.20
CA VAL A 122 2.57 1.16 -16.32
C VAL A 122 4.05 1.49 -16.41
N ASN A 123 4.45 2.30 -17.39
CA ASN A 123 5.83 2.74 -17.50
C ASN A 123 6.19 3.69 -16.34
N ALA A 124 7.27 3.38 -15.63
CA ALA A 124 7.70 4.13 -14.45
C ALA A 124 7.99 5.62 -14.74
N GLN A 125 8.58 5.94 -15.90
CA GLN A 125 8.89 7.32 -16.27
C GLN A 125 7.62 8.11 -16.60
N ILE A 126 6.65 7.47 -17.24
CA ILE A 126 5.34 8.07 -17.50
C ILE A 126 4.62 8.36 -16.19
N LEU A 127 4.55 7.38 -15.27
CA LEU A 127 3.95 7.56 -13.96
C LEU A 127 4.61 8.70 -13.19
N ARG A 128 5.96 8.74 -13.17
CA ARG A 128 6.71 9.84 -12.55
C ARG A 128 6.33 11.20 -13.13
N SER A 129 6.22 11.30 -14.46
CA SER A 129 5.87 12.56 -15.15
C SER A 129 4.45 12.99 -14.81
N VAL A 130 3.49 12.07 -14.82
CA VAL A 130 2.09 12.33 -14.46
C VAL A 130 1.96 12.77 -13.01
N THR A 131 2.59 12.05 -12.07
CA THR A 131 2.55 12.42 -10.64
C THR A 131 3.22 13.76 -10.36
N ALA A 132 4.30 14.09 -11.08
CA ALA A 132 4.93 15.40 -10.98
C ALA A 132 3.99 16.51 -11.51
N ALA A 133 3.29 16.28 -12.62
CA ALA A 133 2.31 17.23 -13.18
C ALA A 133 1.15 17.46 -12.19
N ILE A 134 0.62 16.42 -11.55
CA ILE A 134 -0.41 16.52 -10.51
C ILE A 134 0.07 17.40 -9.35
N ARG A 135 1.23 17.08 -8.76
CA ARG A 135 1.78 17.82 -7.61
C ARG A 135 2.07 19.28 -7.89
N GLN A 136 2.36 19.62 -9.15
CA GLN A 136 2.69 20.99 -9.58
C GLN A 136 1.50 21.71 -10.21
N SER A 137 0.32 21.08 -10.28
CA SER A 137 -0.88 21.60 -10.96
C SER A 137 -0.58 22.06 -12.38
N ARG A 138 0.11 21.22 -13.17
CA ARG A 138 0.55 21.51 -14.52
C ARG A 138 -0.14 20.61 -15.54
N ALA A 139 -0.34 21.14 -16.75
CA ALA A 139 -0.64 20.32 -17.90
C ALA A 139 0.64 19.65 -18.44
N ILE A 140 0.47 18.43 -18.96
CA ILE A 140 1.53 17.62 -19.58
C ILE A 140 1.05 17.12 -20.95
N GLU A 141 1.94 17.06 -21.93
CA GLU A 141 1.63 16.47 -23.22
C GLU A 141 1.93 14.97 -23.23
N ILE A 142 0.91 14.17 -23.50
CA ILE A 142 1.01 12.70 -23.55
C ILE A 142 0.73 12.18 -24.96
N ARG A 143 1.43 11.12 -25.37
CA ARG A 143 1.08 10.29 -26.52
C ARG A 143 0.18 9.16 -26.08
N TYR A 144 -1.10 9.22 -26.41
CA TYR A 144 -2.13 8.35 -25.87
C TYR A 144 -2.77 7.45 -26.93
N GLN A 145 -2.87 6.15 -26.61
CA GLN A 145 -3.57 5.15 -27.42
C GLN A 145 -5.03 5.04 -26.98
N SER A 146 -5.93 5.66 -27.72
CA SER A 146 -7.38 5.54 -27.49
C SER A 146 -7.90 4.15 -27.92
N LEU A 147 -9.04 3.72 -27.35
CA LEU A 147 -9.77 2.54 -27.84
C LEU A 147 -10.44 2.76 -29.18
N SER A 148 -10.89 4.00 -29.42
CA SER A 148 -11.69 4.36 -30.60
C SER A 148 -10.88 4.69 -31.84
N ARG A 149 -9.54 4.69 -31.73
CA ARG A 149 -8.64 5.06 -32.84
C ARG A 149 -7.44 4.13 -32.92
N PRO A 150 -7.05 3.68 -34.12
CA PRO A 150 -5.94 2.76 -34.29
C PRO A 150 -4.57 3.41 -34.01
N GLU A 151 -4.44 4.73 -34.22
CA GLU A 151 -3.18 5.43 -34.03
C GLU A 151 -3.13 6.28 -32.79
N PRO A 152 -2.00 6.19 -31.99
CA PRO A 152 -1.81 7.04 -30.83
C PRO A 152 -1.61 8.50 -31.25
N ARG A 153 -2.17 9.43 -30.45
CA ARG A 153 -2.07 10.87 -30.70
C ARG A 153 -1.51 11.61 -29.51
N TRP A 154 -0.79 12.69 -29.81
CA TRP A 154 -0.36 13.64 -28.82
C TRP A 154 -1.55 14.50 -28.36
N ARG A 155 -1.64 14.74 -27.06
CA ARG A 155 -2.64 15.61 -26.45
C ARG A 155 -2.15 16.21 -25.15
N TRP A 156 -2.54 17.42 -24.89
CA TRP A 156 -2.37 18.06 -23.60
C TRP A 156 -3.47 17.64 -22.65
N ILE A 157 -3.06 17.21 -21.45
CA ILE A 157 -3.95 16.92 -20.33
C ILE A 157 -3.45 17.63 -19.07
N ALA A 158 -4.37 18.09 -18.22
CA ALA A 158 -4.07 18.60 -16.89
C ALA A 158 -4.53 17.57 -15.85
N PRO A 159 -3.65 16.63 -15.46
CA PRO A 159 -4.01 15.59 -14.48
C PRO A 159 -4.09 16.20 -13.09
N HIS A 160 -5.08 15.77 -12.29
CA HIS A 160 -5.24 16.21 -10.91
C HIS A 160 -5.38 15.06 -9.90
N ALA A 161 -5.69 13.84 -10.35
CA ALA A 161 -5.83 12.68 -9.47
C ALA A 161 -5.40 11.38 -10.14
N ILE A 162 -5.14 10.36 -9.32
CA ILE A 162 -4.94 8.96 -9.74
C ILE A 162 -6.10 8.16 -9.17
N GLY A 163 -6.77 7.39 -10.00
CA GLY A 163 -7.86 6.48 -9.64
C GLY A 163 -7.52 5.03 -9.98
N PHE A 164 -8.16 4.11 -9.27
CA PHE A 164 -8.10 2.67 -9.53
C PHE A 164 -9.52 2.10 -9.61
N ASP A 165 -9.86 1.45 -10.71
CA ASP A 165 -11.21 0.91 -10.96
C ASP A 165 -11.39 -0.55 -10.49
N GLY A 166 -10.44 -1.06 -9.70
CA GLY A 166 -10.37 -2.47 -9.30
C GLY A 166 -9.50 -3.33 -10.23
N PHE A 167 -9.20 -2.85 -11.45
CA PHE A 167 -8.41 -3.56 -12.44
C PHE A 167 -7.29 -2.71 -13.04
N ARG A 168 -7.50 -1.41 -13.18
CA ARG A 168 -6.62 -0.52 -13.96
C ARG A 168 -6.42 0.82 -13.28
N TRP A 169 -5.23 1.35 -13.44
CA TRP A 169 -4.87 2.67 -12.95
C TRP A 169 -5.14 3.75 -13.99
N HIS A 170 -5.76 4.83 -13.57
CA HIS A 170 -6.16 5.98 -14.37
C HIS A 170 -5.52 7.26 -13.83
N ALA A 171 -5.25 8.21 -14.74
CA ALA A 171 -5.09 9.60 -14.37
C ALA A 171 -6.39 10.34 -14.71
N ARG A 172 -7.05 10.91 -13.71
CA ARG A 172 -8.15 11.85 -13.92
C ARG A 172 -7.58 13.19 -14.35
N ALA A 173 -8.02 13.70 -15.50
CA ALA A 173 -7.40 14.87 -16.11
C ALA A 173 -8.38 15.66 -16.99
N TYR A 174 -8.22 16.98 -17.04
CA TYR A 174 -8.84 17.79 -18.07
C TYR A 174 -8.13 17.58 -19.41
N CYS A 175 -8.87 17.29 -20.46
CA CYS A 175 -8.36 17.12 -21.81
C CYS A 175 -8.59 18.40 -22.62
N GLU A 176 -7.53 19.06 -23.06
CA GLU A 176 -7.64 20.31 -23.81
C GLU A 176 -8.30 20.14 -25.18
N ILE A 177 -8.12 18.98 -25.83
CA ILE A 177 -8.76 18.70 -27.13
C ILE A 177 -10.27 18.55 -26.96
N ASP A 178 -10.68 17.76 -25.99
CA ASP A 178 -12.08 17.39 -25.76
C ASP A 178 -12.81 18.42 -24.88
N ARG A 179 -12.06 19.31 -24.21
CA ARG A 179 -12.53 20.34 -23.27
C ARG A 179 -13.42 19.80 -22.15
N THR A 180 -13.02 18.64 -21.60
CA THR A 180 -13.75 17.97 -20.53
C THR A 180 -12.78 17.15 -19.67
N PHE A 181 -13.20 16.86 -18.44
CA PHE A 181 -12.50 15.91 -17.57
C PHE A 181 -12.74 14.47 -18.03
N LYS A 182 -11.70 13.66 -18.00
CA LYS A 182 -11.71 12.26 -18.44
C LYS A 182 -10.70 11.43 -17.66
N ASP A 183 -10.95 10.12 -17.68
CA ASP A 183 -10.02 9.12 -17.16
C ASP A 183 -9.11 8.63 -18.28
N PHE A 184 -7.82 8.76 -18.06
CA PHE A 184 -6.77 8.27 -18.95
C PHE A 184 -6.07 7.07 -18.35
N LEU A 185 -6.22 5.89 -18.95
CA LEU A 185 -5.51 4.70 -18.54
C LEU A 185 -3.99 4.92 -18.59
N LEU A 186 -3.29 4.79 -17.46
CA LEU A 186 -1.85 4.98 -17.39
C LEU A 186 -1.10 4.00 -18.31
N SER A 187 -1.58 2.77 -18.43
CA SER A 187 -1.01 1.74 -19.32
C SER A 187 -1.19 2.03 -20.84
N ARG A 188 -1.94 3.05 -21.20
CA ARG A 188 -2.15 3.50 -22.58
C ARG A 188 -1.41 4.79 -22.92
N MET A 189 -0.73 5.38 -21.95
CA MET A 189 0.20 6.46 -22.19
C MET A 189 1.51 5.87 -22.68
N LEU A 190 1.92 6.21 -23.89
CA LEU A 190 3.11 5.64 -24.52
C LEU A 190 4.35 6.50 -24.28
N GLU A 191 4.17 7.80 -24.26
CA GLU A 191 5.21 8.81 -24.11
C GLU A 191 4.67 10.05 -23.41
N THR A 192 5.58 10.80 -22.78
CA THR A 192 5.28 12.13 -22.21
C THR A 192 6.33 13.12 -22.66
N ARG A 193 5.93 14.37 -22.90
CA ARG A 193 6.86 15.47 -23.21
C ARG A 193 6.28 16.80 -22.76
N GLY A 194 7.15 17.75 -22.44
CA GLY A 194 6.77 19.13 -22.12
C GLY A 194 5.77 19.24 -20.96
N THR A 195 5.79 20.34 -20.28
CA THR A 195 4.78 20.75 -19.30
C THR A 195 4.49 22.23 -19.45
N LYS A 196 3.26 22.67 -19.15
CA LYS A 196 2.86 24.07 -19.11
C LYS A 196 1.94 24.33 -17.91
N PRO A 197 1.71 25.58 -17.50
CA PRO A 197 0.68 25.88 -16.51
C PRO A 197 -0.68 25.32 -16.95
N SER A 198 -1.46 24.77 -16.01
CA SER A 198 -2.85 24.37 -16.27
C SER A 198 -3.74 25.61 -16.30
N GLU A 199 -4.63 25.69 -17.28
CA GLU A 199 -5.64 26.74 -17.37
C GLU A 199 -6.94 26.40 -16.61
N VAL A 200 -7.06 25.12 -16.17
CA VAL A 200 -8.25 24.60 -15.47
C VAL A 200 -7.83 24.11 -14.09
N ALA A 201 -8.56 24.57 -13.08
CA ALA A 201 -8.33 24.18 -11.71
C ALA A 201 -8.92 22.77 -11.41
N PRO A 202 -8.31 21.96 -10.51
CA PRO A 202 -8.80 20.63 -10.16
C PRO A 202 -10.23 20.60 -9.60
N ASP A 203 -10.62 21.63 -8.86
CA ASP A 203 -11.94 21.81 -8.25
C ASP A 203 -13.07 22.08 -9.25
N ALA A 204 -12.75 22.33 -10.52
CA ALA A 204 -13.73 22.39 -11.59
C ALA A 204 -14.25 21.01 -12.04
N ASP A 205 -13.69 19.90 -11.53
CA ASP A 205 -14.14 18.54 -11.83
C ASP A 205 -15.21 18.08 -10.82
N ALA A 206 -16.46 18.46 -11.08
CA ALA A 206 -17.59 18.12 -10.21
C ALA A 206 -17.77 16.59 -10.05
N ASP A 207 -17.64 15.84 -11.15
CA ASP A 207 -17.82 14.36 -11.15
C ASP A 207 -16.83 13.66 -10.21
N TRP A 208 -15.59 14.19 -10.10
CA TRP A 208 -14.58 13.60 -9.21
C TRP A 208 -14.93 13.80 -7.74
N HIS A 209 -15.50 14.93 -7.38
CA HIS A 209 -15.92 15.23 -6.01
C HIS A 209 -17.09 14.35 -5.57
N GLU A 210 -18.06 14.10 -6.43
CA GLU A 210 -19.17 13.18 -6.15
C GLU A 210 -18.67 11.76 -5.92
N PHE A 211 -17.79 11.26 -6.79
CA PHE A 211 -17.21 9.91 -6.67
C PHE A 211 -16.46 9.69 -5.35
N VAL A 212 -15.66 10.66 -4.92
CA VAL A 212 -14.89 10.57 -3.65
C VAL A 212 -15.82 10.63 -2.43
N THR A 213 -16.92 11.38 -2.51
CA THR A 213 -17.88 11.52 -1.41
C THR A 213 -18.72 10.24 -1.23
N GLU A 214 -19.11 9.58 -2.31
CA GLU A 214 -19.87 8.33 -2.25
C GLU A 214 -19.01 7.12 -1.84
N ALA A 215 -17.70 7.15 -2.11
CA ALA A 215 -16.77 6.08 -1.75
C ALA A 215 -16.22 6.18 -0.32
N ALA A 216 -16.52 7.24 0.42
CA ALA A 216 -16.12 7.38 1.83
C ALA A 216 -17.03 6.53 2.73
N PRO A 217 -16.45 5.63 3.59
CA PRO A 217 -17.21 4.77 4.50
C PRO A 217 -17.87 5.57 5.63
#